data_4cc221b17a59b7343603dccaad078f77
#
_entry.id   4cc221b17a59b7343603dccaad078f77
#
_cell.length_a   1.000
_cell.length_b   1.000
_cell.length_c   1.000
_cell.angle_alpha   90.00
_cell.angle_beta   90.00
_cell.angle_gamma   90.00
#
_symmetry.space_group_name_H-M   'P 1'
#
loop_
_entity.id
_entity.type
_entity.pdbx_description
1 polymer ?
#
loop_
_entity_poly.entity_id
_entity_poly.type
_entity_poly.pdbx_seq_one_letter_code
_entity_poly.pdbx_strand_id
1 'polypeptide(L)'
;MSNYVMGKKKCRKNRNKKGNNLPKVTICTPTFNRRPFIPALIRCIENQQYPRHLIEWVIIDDGTDPIQDLVSHLSCVKYFYYDTKMSLGEKRNITHTKSTGDILVYMDDDDYYPPTRISHAVEKLLETPDILCAGSSTIYVWFQHISKMVKFGPYTENHATAGTLAFKKELLNICNYDNNSFFAEEKTFLKNYSIPIIQLEPEHVILCFSHRHNTLNKAKLLKDMELSQYISISDKTPKDFMKESIQYDFYLNKLDDILNLYDKGLLKHKPDVLLHMLDIEKGRIDYLER
;
A
#
# COMPACT_ATOMS: atom_id res chain seq x y z
N MET A 1 30.96 61.65 27.25
CA MET A 1 29.78 60.75 27.13
C MET A 1 30.07 59.78 26.04
N SER A 2 30.41 58.53 26.39
CA SER A 2 30.87 57.50 25.47
C SER A 2 29.72 56.48 25.29
N ASN A 3 29.21 56.36 24.07
CA ASN A 3 28.17 55.40 23.73
C ASN A 3 28.82 54.08 23.32
N TYR A 4 28.69 53.07 24.18
CA TYR A 4 29.05 51.68 23.87
C TYR A 4 27.88 51.02 23.10
N VAL A 5 28.11 50.63 21.82
CA VAL A 5 27.19 49.83 21.03
C VAL A 5 27.53 48.34 21.22
N MET A 6 26.64 47.62 21.91
CA MET A 6 26.75 46.17 22.06
C MET A 6 26.37 45.45 20.77
N GLY A 7 27.35 44.84 20.12
CA GLY A 7 27.15 43.98 18.96
C GLY A 7 26.53 42.61 19.34
N LYS A 8 25.31 42.32 18.87
CA LYS A 8 24.68 40.99 18.99
C LYS A 8 25.42 39.97 18.11
N LYS A 9 26.17 39.07 18.71
CA LYS A 9 26.71 37.88 18.04
C LYS A 9 25.55 36.96 17.64
N LYS A 10 25.29 36.82 16.31
CA LYS A 10 24.42 35.80 15.76
C LYS A 10 25.08 34.44 15.97
N CYS A 11 24.50 33.62 16.82
CA CYS A 11 24.85 32.23 16.99
C CYS A 11 24.46 31.47 15.72
N ARG A 12 25.43 31.19 14.84
CA ARG A 12 25.26 30.28 13.73
C ARG A 12 25.11 28.87 14.29
N LYS A 13 23.88 28.33 14.31
CA LYS A 13 23.66 26.91 14.54
C LYS A 13 24.36 26.15 13.40
N ASN A 14 25.49 25.48 13.71
CA ASN A 14 26.09 24.49 12.87
C ASN A 14 25.06 23.37 12.69
N ARG A 15 24.37 23.35 11.55
CA ARG A 15 23.70 22.13 11.07
C ARG A 15 24.83 21.15 10.70
N ASN A 16 25.20 20.30 11.63
CA ASN A 16 25.99 19.11 11.35
C ASN A 16 25.29 18.35 10.22
N LYS A 17 25.87 18.39 9.01
CA LYS A 17 25.59 17.42 7.95
C LYS A 17 26.12 16.06 8.44
N LYS A 18 25.32 15.33 9.26
CA LYS A 18 25.41 13.89 9.30
C LYS A 18 25.08 13.45 7.88
N GLY A 19 26.03 12.81 7.19
CA GLY A 19 25.76 12.15 5.92
C GLY A 19 24.58 11.18 6.18
N ASN A 20 23.40 11.53 5.70
CA ASN A 20 22.23 10.66 5.80
C ASN A 20 22.49 9.48 4.88
N ASN A 21 23.02 8.39 5.43
CA ASN A 21 22.93 7.09 4.78
C ASN A 21 21.43 6.72 4.82
N LEU A 22 20.76 6.91 3.68
CA LEU A 22 19.37 6.46 3.53
C LEU A 22 19.30 4.96 3.74
N PRO A 23 18.27 4.44 4.44
CA PRO A 23 18.11 3.02 4.67
C PRO A 23 17.81 2.27 3.37
N LYS A 24 18.18 1.00 3.31
CA LYS A 24 17.70 0.10 2.26
C LYS A 24 16.22 -0.17 2.44
N VAL A 25 15.45 -0.11 1.35
CA VAL A 25 14.02 -0.33 1.36
C VAL A 25 13.69 -1.60 0.59
N THR A 26 12.83 -2.45 1.15
CA THR A 26 12.19 -3.55 0.43
C THR A 26 10.76 -3.18 0.11
N ILE A 27 10.42 -3.12 -1.18
CA ILE A 27 9.03 -3.11 -1.65
C ILE A 27 8.49 -4.53 -1.56
N CYS A 28 7.31 -4.69 -0.97
CA CYS A 28 6.65 -5.96 -0.72
C CYS A 28 5.36 -6.07 -1.54
N THR A 29 5.31 -7.02 -2.48
CA THR A 29 4.15 -7.21 -3.37
C THR A 29 3.70 -8.68 -3.34
N PRO A 30 2.59 -9.01 -2.67
CA PRO A 30 1.89 -10.26 -2.87
C PRO A 30 1.08 -10.18 -4.17
N THR A 31 1.13 -11.19 -5.03
CA THR A 31 0.38 -11.18 -6.29
C THR A 31 -0.31 -12.53 -6.55
N PHE A 32 -1.38 -12.50 -7.34
CA PHE A 32 -2.10 -13.66 -7.85
C PHE A 32 -2.93 -13.28 -9.07
N ASN A 33 -2.54 -13.77 -10.26
CA ASN A 33 -3.24 -13.48 -11.52
C ASN A 33 -3.49 -11.97 -11.72
N ARG A 34 -2.42 -11.19 -11.74
CA ARG A 34 -2.42 -9.73 -11.86
C ARG A 34 -1.54 -9.22 -13.01
N ARG A 35 -1.23 -10.11 -13.97
CA ARG A 35 -0.39 -9.76 -15.15
C ARG A 35 -0.74 -8.41 -15.78
N PRO A 36 -2.02 -8.02 -15.99
CA PRO A 36 -2.37 -6.74 -16.60
C PRO A 36 -1.90 -5.50 -15.85
N PHE A 37 -1.73 -5.60 -14.52
CA PHE A 37 -1.34 -4.47 -13.67
C PHE A 37 0.18 -4.29 -13.56
N ILE A 38 0.94 -5.36 -13.77
CA ILE A 38 2.38 -5.38 -13.51
C ILE A 38 3.15 -4.30 -14.29
N PRO A 39 2.88 -4.01 -15.58
CA PRO A 39 3.53 -2.92 -16.27
C PRO A 39 3.31 -1.54 -15.64
N ALA A 40 2.12 -1.32 -15.07
CA ALA A 40 1.81 -0.07 -14.36
C ALA A 40 2.54 0.00 -13.00
N LEU A 41 2.59 -1.11 -12.26
CA LEU A 41 3.34 -1.18 -11.00
C LEU A 41 4.85 -1.00 -11.22
N ILE A 42 5.43 -1.60 -12.27
CA ILE A 42 6.83 -1.38 -12.64
C ILE A 42 7.10 0.13 -12.81
N ARG A 43 6.23 0.85 -13.54
CA ARG A 43 6.35 2.32 -13.69
C ARG A 43 6.27 3.05 -12.36
N CYS A 44 5.36 2.67 -11.46
CA CYS A 44 5.29 3.26 -10.13
C CYS A 44 6.61 3.11 -9.37
N ILE A 45 7.27 1.95 -9.48
CA ILE A 45 8.54 1.66 -8.80
C ILE A 45 9.70 2.40 -9.46
N GLU A 46 9.76 2.44 -10.79
CA GLU A 46 10.80 3.16 -11.54
C GLU A 46 10.76 4.66 -11.30
N ASN A 47 9.59 5.21 -11.03
CA ASN A 47 9.37 6.63 -10.79
C ASN A 47 9.57 7.05 -9.32
N GLN A 48 9.86 6.11 -8.42
CA GLN A 48 10.08 6.47 -7.02
C GLN A 48 11.24 7.45 -6.84
N GLN A 49 10.98 8.52 -6.10
CA GLN A 49 11.97 9.52 -5.69
C GLN A 49 12.84 8.98 -4.53
N TYR A 50 13.52 7.88 -4.81
CA TYR A 50 14.43 7.22 -3.89
C TYR A 50 15.61 6.60 -4.65
N PRO A 51 16.82 6.52 -4.07
CA PRO A 51 17.99 5.96 -4.80
C PRO A 51 17.75 4.51 -5.22
N ARG A 52 17.79 4.23 -6.51
CA ARG A 52 17.46 2.90 -7.07
C ARG A 52 18.29 1.77 -6.48
N HIS A 53 19.56 2.00 -6.19
CA HIS A 53 20.46 1.00 -5.60
C HIS A 53 20.11 0.63 -4.15
N LEU A 54 19.23 1.41 -3.48
CA LEU A 54 18.70 1.15 -2.15
C LEU A 54 17.31 0.51 -2.19
N ILE A 55 16.74 0.28 -3.36
CA ILE A 55 15.44 -0.38 -3.53
C ILE A 55 15.65 -1.85 -3.87
N GLU A 56 14.99 -2.71 -3.12
CA GLU A 56 14.76 -4.12 -3.38
C GLU A 56 13.25 -4.32 -3.58
N TRP A 57 12.85 -5.13 -4.54
CA TRP A 57 11.44 -5.47 -4.75
C TRP A 57 11.24 -6.97 -4.63
N VAL A 58 10.54 -7.41 -3.57
CA VAL A 58 10.21 -8.81 -3.32
C VAL A 58 8.78 -9.07 -3.76
N ILE A 59 8.62 -10.04 -4.68
CA ILE A 59 7.33 -10.46 -5.23
C ILE A 59 7.08 -11.90 -4.82
N ILE A 60 5.92 -12.17 -4.20
CA ILE A 60 5.44 -13.51 -3.90
C ILE A 60 4.22 -13.78 -4.77
N ASP A 61 4.37 -14.67 -5.74
CA ASP A 61 3.36 -15.01 -6.73
C ASP A 61 2.90 -16.46 -6.55
N ASP A 62 1.61 -16.65 -6.33
CA ASP A 62 0.96 -17.96 -6.25
C ASP A 62 -0.15 -18.11 -7.30
N GLY A 63 -0.04 -17.32 -8.38
CA GLY A 63 -1.00 -17.30 -9.48
C GLY A 63 -0.84 -18.45 -10.46
N THR A 64 -1.88 -18.68 -11.26
CA THR A 64 -1.86 -19.65 -12.37
C THR A 64 -1.31 -19.05 -13.67
N ASP A 65 -1.05 -17.75 -13.68
CA ASP A 65 -0.39 -16.99 -14.75
C ASP A 65 0.82 -16.26 -14.19
N PRO A 66 1.98 -16.95 -14.01
CA PRO A 66 3.18 -16.39 -13.40
C PRO A 66 3.71 -15.19 -14.17
N ILE A 67 4.19 -14.16 -13.44
CA ILE A 67 4.63 -12.89 -14.03
C ILE A 67 6.15 -12.75 -14.14
N GLN A 68 6.91 -13.82 -13.98
CA GLN A 68 8.38 -13.80 -13.98
C GLN A 68 8.97 -13.14 -15.23
N ASP A 69 8.39 -13.43 -16.40
CA ASP A 69 8.81 -12.86 -17.69
C ASP A 69 8.72 -11.34 -17.75
N LEU A 70 7.76 -10.74 -17.02
CA LEU A 70 7.58 -9.28 -16.96
C LEU A 70 8.58 -8.58 -16.05
N VAL A 71 9.17 -9.28 -15.07
CA VAL A 71 9.98 -8.65 -14.01
C VAL A 71 11.44 -9.12 -13.96
N SER A 72 11.79 -10.21 -14.63
CA SER A 72 13.12 -10.84 -14.57
C SER A 72 14.27 -9.95 -15.07
N HIS A 73 13.98 -8.96 -15.91
CA HIS A 73 14.97 -8.01 -16.41
C HIS A 73 15.33 -6.88 -15.42
N LEU A 74 14.59 -6.76 -14.31
CA LEU A 74 14.78 -5.71 -13.30
C LEU A 74 15.74 -6.20 -12.20
N SER A 75 16.91 -5.58 -12.09
CA SER A 75 17.96 -5.99 -11.16
C SER A 75 17.59 -5.86 -9.67
N CYS A 76 16.60 -5.05 -9.34
CA CYS A 76 16.12 -4.88 -7.96
C CYS A 76 15.11 -5.95 -7.54
N VAL A 77 14.63 -6.80 -8.46
CA VAL A 77 13.56 -7.76 -8.21
C VAL A 77 14.09 -9.07 -7.64
N LYS A 78 13.41 -9.56 -6.63
CA LYS A 78 13.46 -10.94 -6.13
C LYS A 78 12.09 -11.56 -6.29
N TYR A 79 11.93 -12.37 -7.32
CA TYR A 79 10.67 -13.04 -7.64
C TYR A 79 10.66 -14.47 -7.09
N PHE A 80 9.57 -14.83 -6.39
CA PHE A 80 9.35 -16.17 -5.86
C PHE A 80 7.97 -16.65 -6.29
N TYR A 81 7.96 -17.76 -7.02
CA TYR A 81 6.75 -18.43 -7.46
C TYR A 81 6.43 -19.62 -6.57
N TYR A 82 5.15 -19.81 -6.31
CA TYR A 82 4.61 -20.95 -5.57
C TYR A 82 3.43 -21.53 -6.34
N ASP A 83 3.41 -22.84 -6.52
CA ASP A 83 2.37 -23.56 -7.26
C ASP A 83 1.10 -23.81 -6.43
N THR A 84 1.17 -23.57 -5.12
CA THR A 84 0.07 -23.75 -4.18
C THR A 84 -0.46 -22.39 -3.74
N LYS A 85 -1.79 -22.22 -3.84
CA LYS A 85 -2.47 -20.99 -3.39
C LYS A 85 -2.32 -20.81 -1.90
N MET A 86 -1.84 -19.62 -1.52
CA MET A 86 -1.64 -19.20 -0.14
C MET A 86 -2.65 -18.12 0.27
N SER A 87 -2.82 -17.95 1.58
CA SER A 87 -3.50 -16.77 2.13
C SER A 87 -2.69 -15.50 1.90
N LEU A 88 -3.32 -14.33 2.04
CA LEU A 88 -2.62 -13.06 1.93
C LEU A 88 -1.63 -12.87 3.11
N GLY A 89 -2.05 -13.25 4.33
CA GLY A 89 -1.18 -13.18 5.50
C GLY A 89 0.07 -14.04 5.38
N GLU A 90 -0.07 -15.26 4.88
CA GLU A 90 1.07 -16.15 4.61
C GLU A 90 2.02 -15.55 3.58
N LYS A 91 1.51 -15.03 2.46
CA LYS A 91 2.35 -14.35 1.44
C LYS A 91 3.10 -13.16 2.01
N ARG A 92 2.46 -12.34 2.86
CA ARG A 92 3.13 -11.21 3.51
C ARG A 92 4.24 -11.68 4.46
N ASN A 93 4.01 -12.73 5.26
CA ASN A 93 5.04 -13.31 6.12
C ASN A 93 6.21 -13.86 5.31
N ILE A 94 5.97 -14.56 4.20
CA ILE A 94 7.02 -15.03 3.30
C ILE A 94 7.80 -13.83 2.73
N THR A 95 7.10 -12.78 2.29
CA THR A 95 7.75 -11.56 1.80
C THR A 95 8.72 -10.98 2.84
N HIS A 96 8.31 -10.94 4.12
CA HIS A 96 9.17 -10.47 5.22
C HIS A 96 10.44 -11.30 5.35
N THR A 97 10.34 -12.64 5.27
CA THR A 97 11.52 -13.53 5.39
C THR A 97 12.51 -13.38 4.22
N LYS A 98 12.00 -12.98 3.03
CA LYS A 98 12.81 -12.75 1.82
C LYS A 98 13.40 -11.33 1.74
N SER A 99 12.90 -10.41 2.56
CA SER A 99 13.28 -9.00 2.58
C SER A 99 14.64 -8.77 3.26
N THR A 100 15.47 -7.92 2.66
CA THR A 100 16.78 -7.54 3.23
C THR A 100 16.89 -6.04 3.54
N GLY A 101 15.85 -5.25 3.24
CA GLY A 101 15.80 -3.83 3.56
C GLY A 101 15.62 -3.56 5.05
N ASP A 102 16.06 -2.38 5.47
CA ASP A 102 15.87 -1.88 6.84
C ASP A 102 14.43 -1.39 7.06
N ILE A 103 13.78 -0.95 5.99
CA ILE A 103 12.38 -0.53 5.96
C ILE A 103 11.65 -1.34 4.89
N LEU A 104 10.48 -1.87 5.25
CA LEU A 104 9.57 -2.55 4.35
C LEU A 104 8.44 -1.61 3.97
N VAL A 105 8.09 -1.57 2.68
CA VAL A 105 7.03 -0.71 2.12
C VAL A 105 6.10 -1.57 1.28
N TYR A 106 4.83 -1.61 1.63
CA TYR A 106 3.87 -2.33 0.80
C TYR A 106 3.47 -1.54 -0.44
N MET A 107 3.46 -2.25 -1.56
CA MET A 107 2.86 -1.83 -2.82
C MET A 107 2.12 -3.05 -3.39
N ASP A 108 0.81 -3.06 -3.25
CA ASP A 108 -0.05 -4.09 -3.81
C ASP A 108 -0.07 -3.97 -5.34
N ASP A 109 -0.48 -5.02 -6.04
CA ASP A 109 -0.23 -5.14 -7.47
C ASP A 109 -1.24 -4.38 -8.36
N ASP A 110 -2.38 -3.95 -7.84
CA ASP A 110 -3.52 -3.42 -8.60
C ASP A 110 -3.84 -1.93 -8.32
N ASP A 111 -3.01 -1.22 -7.55
CA ASP A 111 -3.20 0.18 -7.19
C ASP A 111 -2.08 1.09 -7.74
N TYR A 112 -2.31 2.40 -7.73
CA TYR A 112 -1.30 3.40 -8.12
C TYR A 112 -0.54 3.93 -6.91
N TYR A 113 0.78 4.02 -7.02
CA TYR A 113 1.67 4.55 -6.01
C TYR A 113 2.40 5.80 -6.52
N PRO A 114 2.21 6.96 -5.83
CA PRO A 114 2.88 8.21 -6.20
C PRO A 114 4.40 8.09 -6.12
N PRO A 115 5.16 8.92 -6.87
CA PRO A 115 6.62 8.92 -6.84
C PRO A 115 7.25 9.15 -5.47
N THR A 116 6.49 9.73 -4.55
CA THR A 116 6.91 10.02 -3.18
C THR A 116 6.62 8.90 -2.17
N ARG A 117 6.00 7.79 -2.59
CA ARG A 117 5.57 6.70 -1.69
C ARG A 117 6.68 6.23 -0.74
N ILE A 118 7.87 5.99 -1.27
CA ILE A 118 9.01 5.52 -0.48
C ILE A 118 9.61 6.67 0.32
N SER A 119 9.99 7.77 -0.35
CA SER A 119 10.70 8.87 0.30
C SER A 119 9.91 9.48 1.45
N HIS A 120 8.59 9.67 1.28
CA HIS A 120 7.70 10.19 2.31
C HIS A 120 7.62 9.25 3.53
N ALA A 121 7.43 7.95 3.32
CA ALA A 121 7.37 6.98 4.42
C ALA A 121 8.72 6.89 5.18
N VAL A 122 9.84 6.86 4.45
CA VAL A 122 11.17 6.81 5.05
C VAL A 122 11.47 8.08 5.85
N GLU A 123 11.17 9.25 5.31
CA GLU A 123 11.36 10.54 6.00
C GLU A 123 10.62 10.55 7.34
N LYS A 124 9.33 10.20 7.34
CA LYS A 124 8.50 10.17 8.55
C LYS A 124 9.01 9.16 9.59
N LEU A 125 9.42 7.96 9.16
CA LEU A 125 9.99 6.96 10.05
C LEU A 125 11.36 7.36 10.64
N LEU A 126 12.16 8.15 9.91
CA LEU A 126 13.45 8.66 10.40
C LEU A 126 13.26 9.86 11.32
N GLU A 127 12.25 10.71 11.11
CA GLU A 127 11.91 11.82 11.99
C GLU A 127 11.43 11.36 13.36
N THR A 128 10.85 10.14 13.45
CA THR A 128 10.27 9.57 14.68
C THR A 128 10.90 8.22 14.99
N PRO A 129 12.15 8.16 15.49
CA PRO A 129 12.91 6.93 15.64
C PRO A 129 12.25 5.89 16.56
N ASP A 130 11.48 6.32 17.55
CA ASP A 130 10.82 5.43 18.52
C ASP A 130 9.57 4.73 17.97
N ILE A 131 9.02 5.22 16.86
CA ILE A 131 7.87 4.59 16.19
C ILE A 131 8.36 3.73 15.03
N LEU A 132 7.89 2.48 15.00
CA LEU A 132 8.35 1.47 14.05
C LEU A 132 7.46 1.36 12.81
N CYS A 133 6.24 1.91 12.84
CA CYS A 133 5.25 1.75 11.79
C CYS A 133 4.71 3.11 11.31
N ALA A 134 4.49 3.22 10.00
CA ALA A 134 3.82 4.33 9.35
C ALA A 134 2.77 3.79 8.37
N GLY A 135 1.69 4.52 8.18
CA GLY A 135 0.62 4.13 7.28
C GLY A 135 -0.43 5.22 7.18
N SER A 136 -1.53 4.98 6.50
CA SER A 136 -2.61 5.94 6.43
C SER A 136 -3.94 5.33 6.86
N SER A 137 -4.64 6.02 7.76
CA SER A 137 -6.02 5.68 8.14
C SER A 137 -7.03 6.26 7.15
N THR A 138 -6.56 7.01 6.16
CA THR A 138 -7.36 7.56 5.07
C THR A 138 -6.86 6.99 3.75
N ILE A 139 -7.79 6.48 2.93
CA ILE A 139 -7.51 6.12 1.54
C ILE A 139 -8.52 6.74 0.59
N TYR A 140 -8.09 6.97 -0.64
CA TYR A 140 -8.94 7.40 -1.73
C TYR A 140 -9.10 6.27 -2.73
N VAL A 141 -10.35 6.00 -3.13
CA VAL A 141 -10.69 4.96 -4.09
C VAL A 141 -11.43 5.59 -5.26
N TRP A 142 -10.92 5.39 -6.47
CA TRP A 142 -11.61 5.79 -7.68
C TRP A 142 -12.60 4.70 -8.11
N PHE A 143 -13.85 5.10 -8.30
CA PHE A 143 -14.92 4.24 -8.79
C PHE A 143 -15.27 4.64 -10.22
N GLN A 144 -14.68 3.92 -11.19
CA GLN A 144 -14.83 4.23 -12.63
C GLN A 144 -16.30 4.24 -13.08
N HIS A 145 -17.09 3.26 -12.64
CA HIS A 145 -18.49 3.11 -13.08
C HIS A 145 -19.42 4.28 -12.67
N ILE A 146 -19.05 5.07 -11.69
CA ILE A 146 -19.77 6.29 -11.27
C ILE A 146 -18.94 7.55 -11.46
N SER A 147 -17.71 7.43 -11.95
CA SER A 147 -16.74 8.53 -12.13
C SER A 147 -16.59 9.39 -10.87
N LYS A 148 -16.47 8.76 -9.70
CA LYS A 148 -16.34 9.44 -8.41
C LYS A 148 -15.13 8.94 -7.63
N MET A 149 -14.48 9.88 -6.94
CA MET A 149 -13.51 9.61 -5.90
C MET A 149 -14.24 9.48 -4.56
N VAL A 150 -14.02 8.38 -3.86
CA VAL A 150 -14.59 8.16 -2.53
C VAL A 150 -13.44 8.11 -1.52
N LYS A 151 -13.59 8.84 -0.45
CA LYS A 151 -12.67 8.88 0.69
C LYS A 151 -13.19 7.92 1.75
N PHE A 152 -12.31 7.05 2.22
CA PHE A 152 -12.50 6.16 3.37
C PHE A 152 -11.59 6.62 4.51
N GLY A 153 -12.14 6.86 5.67
CA GLY A 153 -11.45 7.38 6.84
C GLY A 153 -11.52 8.92 6.97
N PRO A 154 -10.73 9.54 7.89
CA PRO A 154 -9.81 8.86 8.80
C PRO A 154 -10.56 8.00 9.83
N TYR A 155 -10.00 6.82 10.12
CA TYR A 155 -10.51 5.97 11.21
C TYR A 155 -9.92 6.40 12.56
N THR A 156 -9.09 5.57 13.20
CA THR A 156 -8.40 5.92 14.43
C THR A 156 -6.94 6.31 14.15
N GLU A 157 -6.28 6.93 15.13
CA GLU A 157 -4.88 7.36 15.02
C GLU A 157 -3.89 6.20 14.78
N ASN A 158 -4.19 5.01 15.30
CA ASN A 158 -3.37 3.81 15.11
C ASN A 158 -3.93 2.87 14.03
N HIS A 159 -4.89 3.32 13.24
CA HIS A 159 -5.36 2.58 12.10
C HIS A 159 -4.53 2.88 10.85
N ALA A 160 -4.29 1.86 10.05
CA ALA A 160 -3.79 2.00 8.69
C ALA A 160 -4.27 0.81 7.85
N THR A 161 -4.59 1.06 6.58
CA THR A 161 -4.92 0.00 5.62
C THR A 161 -3.65 -0.69 5.15
N ALA A 162 -3.67 -2.00 4.95
CA ALA A 162 -2.50 -2.82 4.63
C ALA A 162 -1.62 -2.26 3.50
N GLY A 163 -2.21 -1.89 2.34
CA GLY A 163 -1.47 -1.32 1.20
C GLY A 163 -0.78 0.02 1.48
N THR A 164 -1.11 0.68 2.62
CA THR A 164 -0.48 1.94 3.02
C THR A 164 0.72 1.76 3.94
N LEU A 165 0.91 0.55 4.50
CA LEU A 165 1.92 0.31 5.53
C LEU A 165 3.35 0.46 5.00
N ALA A 166 4.17 1.09 5.83
CA ALA A 166 5.63 1.09 5.76
C ALA A 166 6.17 0.97 7.19
N PHE A 167 7.18 0.14 7.41
CA PHE A 167 7.66 -0.08 8.76
C PHE A 167 9.13 -0.47 8.81
N LYS A 168 9.78 -0.16 9.92
CA LYS A 168 11.13 -0.62 10.22
C LYS A 168 11.11 -2.13 10.44
N LYS A 169 12.12 -2.83 9.93
CA LYS A 169 12.21 -4.29 10.00
C LYS A 169 12.12 -4.83 11.43
N GLU A 170 12.53 -4.03 12.40
CA GLU A 170 12.45 -4.35 13.83
C GLU A 170 11.03 -4.62 14.31
N LEU A 171 10.02 -4.07 13.65
CA LEU A 171 8.61 -4.34 13.96
C LEU A 171 8.29 -5.85 13.86
N LEU A 172 8.96 -6.58 12.99
CA LEU A 172 8.77 -8.02 12.80
C LEU A 172 9.20 -8.87 14.01
N ASN A 173 9.93 -8.30 14.95
CA ASN A 173 10.23 -8.98 16.22
C ASN A 173 9.00 -9.11 17.13
N ILE A 174 7.99 -8.27 16.90
CA ILE A 174 6.79 -8.21 17.75
C ILE A 174 5.49 -8.39 16.96
N CYS A 175 5.51 -8.28 15.63
CA CYS A 175 4.34 -8.35 14.77
C CYS A 175 4.55 -9.38 13.66
N ASN A 176 3.52 -10.17 13.38
CA ASN A 176 3.43 -11.06 12.23
C ASN A 176 1.97 -11.16 11.77
N TYR A 177 1.75 -11.53 10.53
CA TYR A 177 0.42 -11.82 10.03
C TYR A 177 -0.07 -13.20 10.50
N ASP A 178 -1.37 -13.34 10.65
CA ASP A 178 -1.99 -14.66 10.73
C ASP A 178 -1.94 -15.32 9.35
N ASN A 179 -1.32 -16.50 9.27
CA ASN A 179 -1.20 -17.27 8.03
C ASN A 179 -2.56 -17.72 7.47
N ASN A 180 -3.64 -17.62 8.23
CA ASN A 180 -5.00 -17.93 7.76
C ASN A 180 -5.78 -16.69 7.31
N SER A 181 -5.17 -15.50 7.35
CA SER A 181 -5.83 -14.26 6.95
C SER A 181 -5.83 -14.08 5.44
N PHE A 182 -7.02 -13.94 4.85
CA PHE A 182 -7.21 -13.70 3.42
C PHE A 182 -7.49 -12.23 3.08
N PHE A 183 -7.92 -11.43 4.05
CA PHE A 183 -8.11 -9.97 3.95
C PHE A 183 -8.28 -9.33 5.34
N ALA A 184 -8.22 -7.99 5.41
CA ALA A 184 -8.17 -7.21 6.65
C ALA A 184 -7.08 -7.73 7.62
N GLU A 185 -6.03 -8.29 7.03
CA GLU A 185 -4.94 -8.94 7.73
C GLU A 185 -4.13 -7.97 8.58
N GLU A 186 -4.17 -6.69 8.24
CA GLU A 186 -3.50 -5.62 8.99
C GLU A 186 -4.00 -5.50 10.43
N LYS A 187 -5.26 -5.83 10.70
CA LYS A 187 -5.82 -5.77 12.05
C LYS A 187 -5.05 -6.68 13.02
N THR A 188 -4.78 -7.91 12.60
CA THR A 188 -3.98 -8.87 13.40
C THR A 188 -2.53 -8.43 13.48
N PHE A 189 -1.93 -8.02 12.36
CA PHE A 189 -0.55 -7.53 12.29
C PHE A 189 -0.32 -6.33 13.24
N LEU A 190 -1.24 -5.38 13.26
CA LEU A 190 -1.21 -4.21 14.13
C LEU A 190 -1.76 -4.48 15.55
N LYS A 191 -1.93 -5.76 15.93
CA LYS A 191 -2.44 -6.16 17.26
C LYS A 191 -3.72 -5.43 17.65
N ASN A 192 -4.74 -5.50 16.80
CA ASN A 192 -5.99 -4.76 16.93
C ASN A 192 -5.77 -3.24 17.03
N TYR A 193 -4.86 -2.71 16.19
CA TYR A 193 -4.51 -1.28 16.14
C TYR A 193 -3.95 -0.71 17.45
N SER A 194 -3.25 -1.54 18.24
CA SER A 194 -2.53 -1.10 19.44
C SER A 194 -1.09 -0.67 19.16
N ILE A 195 -0.56 -0.96 17.96
CA ILE A 195 0.76 -0.52 17.54
C ILE A 195 0.71 0.97 17.20
N PRO A 196 1.59 1.82 17.77
CA PRO A 196 1.68 3.22 17.39
C PRO A 196 2.05 3.38 15.91
N ILE A 197 1.32 4.24 15.20
CA ILE A 197 1.49 4.48 13.76
C ILE A 197 1.68 5.96 13.47
N ILE A 198 2.70 6.29 12.69
CA ILE A 198 2.83 7.61 12.10
C ILE A 198 1.83 7.70 10.94
N GLN A 199 0.90 8.65 11.01
CA GLN A 199 -0.04 8.88 9.92
C GLN A 199 0.65 9.55 8.74
N LEU A 200 0.55 8.92 7.57
CA LEU A 200 1.07 9.45 6.31
C LEU A 200 -0.03 10.21 5.56
N GLU A 201 0.37 11.26 4.86
CA GLU A 201 -0.53 12.01 3.99
C GLU A 201 -0.98 11.12 2.81
N PRO A 202 -2.29 10.85 2.65
CA PRO A 202 -2.81 9.84 1.71
C PRO A 202 -2.34 10.06 0.25
N GLU A 203 -2.17 11.32 -0.16
CA GLU A 203 -1.77 11.70 -1.51
C GLU A 203 -0.33 11.28 -1.86
N HIS A 204 0.48 11.01 -0.84
CA HIS A 204 1.84 10.50 -0.99
C HIS A 204 1.92 8.98 -0.89
N VAL A 205 0.81 8.30 -0.60
CA VAL A 205 0.82 6.88 -0.25
C VAL A 205 0.26 6.00 -1.36
N ILE A 206 -1.02 6.14 -1.70
CA ILE A 206 -1.72 5.25 -2.62
C ILE A 206 -2.97 5.92 -3.20
N LEU A 207 -3.28 5.62 -4.44
CA LEU A 207 -4.61 5.79 -5.02
C LEU A 207 -5.15 4.42 -5.41
N CYS A 208 -6.24 4.01 -4.75
CA CYS A 208 -6.88 2.73 -5.02
C CYS A 208 -7.88 2.83 -6.16
N PHE A 209 -8.08 1.70 -6.87
CA PHE A 209 -9.08 1.58 -7.93
C PHE A 209 -10.10 0.50 -7.60
N SER A 210 -11.38 0.80 -7.86
CA SER A 210 -12.45 -0.18 -7.80
C SER A 210 -12.61 -0.83 -9.15
N HIS A 211 -12.26 -2.11 -9.26
CA HIS A 211 -12.37 -2.90 -10.49
C HIS A 211 -12.84 -4.33 -10.19
N ARG A 212 -13.28 -5.04 -11.24
CA ARG A 212 -13.87 -6.40 -11.13
C ARG A 212 -12.93 -7.48 -10.60
N HIS A 213 -11.62 -7.24 -10.62
CA HIS A 213 -10.60 -8.17 -10.12
C HIS A 213 -10.18 -7.89 -8.67
N ASN A 214 -10.72 -6.87 -8.00
CA ASN A 214 -10.44 -6.68 -6.57
C ASN A 214 -10.84 -7.94 -5.77
N THR A 215 -10.04 -8.30 -4.80
CA THR A 215 -10.35 -9.40 -3.87
C THR A 215 -11.64 -9.10 -3.09
N LEU A 216 -11.76 -7.87 -2.57
CA LEU A 216 -13.01 -7.36 -2.00
C LEU A 216 -13.76 -6.54 -3.05
N ASN A 217 -15.05 -6.83 -3.26
CA ASN A 217 -15.88 -6.01 -4.15
C ASN A 217 -16.10 -4.61 -3.54
N LYS A 218 -15.20 -3.68 -3.90
CA LYS A 218 -15.24 -2.30 -3.38
C LYS A 218 -16.56 -1.59 -3.71
N ALA A 219 -17.24 -1.94 -4.81
CA ALA A 219 -18.54 -1.33 -5.16
C ALA A 219 -19.63 -1.61 -4.12
N LYS A 220 -19.56 -2.74 -3.39
CA LYS A 220 -20.48 -3.00 -2.29
C LYS A 220 -20.32 -2.02 -1.12
N LEU A 221 -19.12 -1.45 -0.93
CA LEU A 221 -18.85 -0.47 0.14
C LEU A 221 -19.61 0.84 -0.07
N LEU A 222 -20.02 1.16 -1.31
CA LEU A 222 -20.81 2.36 -1.58
C LEU A 222 -22.22 2.31 -1.00
N LYS A 223 -22.77 1.10 -0.79
CA LYS A 223 -24.08 0.91 -0.15
C LYS A 223 -24.07 1.38 1.30
N ASP A 224 -22.91 1.31 1.95
CA ASP A 224 -22.73 1.69 3.35
C ASP A 224 -22.42 3.19 3.51
N MET A 225 -22.33 3.96 2.41
CA MET A 225 -21.88 5.35 2.43
C MET A 225 -22.82 6.27 3.22
N GLU A 226 -24.14 6.05 3.13
CA GLU A 226 -25.13 6.84 3.88
C GLU A 226 -25.17 6.49 5.37
N LEU A 227 -24.65 5.32 5.74
CA LEU A 227 -24.67 4.79 7.11
C LEU A 227 -23.35 4.99 7.85
N SER A 228 -22.28 5.38 7.14
CA SER A 228 -20.93 5.45 7.72
C SER A 228 -20.38 6.86 7.72
N GLN A 229 -20.03 7.38 8.87
CA GLN A 229 -19.32 8.65 9.04
C GLN A 229 -17.89 8.63 8.43
N TYR A 230 -17.38 7.46 8.07
CA TYR A 230 -16.03 7.28 7.53
C TYR A 230 -15.98 7.20 6.01
N ILE A 231 -17.13 7.26 5.33
CA ILE A 231 -17.20 7.15 3.87
C ILE A 231 -17.84 8.41 3.31
N SER A 232 -17.16 9.09 2.40
CA SER A 232 -17.68 10.32 1.78
C SER A 232 -17.18 10.48 0.34
N ILE A 233 -17.99 11.12 -0.49
CA ILE A 233 -17.53 11.57 -1.82
C ILE A 233 -16.49 12.66 -1.61
N SER A 234 -15.41 12.61 -2.40
CA SER A 234 -14.33 13.59 -2.38
C SER A 234 -14.33 14.42 -3.66
N ASP A 235 -13.98 15.70 -3.55
CA ASP A 235 -13.76 16.59 -4.69
C ASP A 235 -12.43 16.33 -5.41
N LYS A 236 -11.56 15.49 -4.82
CA LYS A 236 -10.31 15.07 -5.46
C LYS A 236 -10.59 14.22 -6.70
N THR A 237 -9.66 14.27 -7.62
CA THR A 237 -9.67 13.53 -8.88
C THR A 237 -8.41 12.66 -9.00
N PRO A 238 -8.36 11.67 -9.87
CA PRO A 238 -7.13 10.93 -10.11
C PRO A 238 -5.93 11.79 -10.51
N LYS A 239 -6.16 12.98 -11.11
CA LYS A 239 -5.10 13.94 -11.47
C LYS A 239 -4.39 14.55 -10.27
N ASP A 240 -5.02 14.54 -9.10
CA ASP A 240 -4.39 15.04 -7.87
C ASP A 240 -3.29 14.10 -7.40
N PHE A 241 -3.37 12.82 -7.75
CA PHE A 241 -2.41 11.76 -7.43
C PHE A 241 -1.46 11.49 -8.58
N MET A 242 -2.00 11.29 -9.80
CA MET A 242 -1.25 10.86 -10.99
C MET A 242 -0.95 12.05 -11.89
N LYS A 243 0.35 12.34 -12.08
CA LYS A 243 0.81 13.39 -13.02
C LYS A 243 1.18 12.83 -14.39
N GLU A 244 1.41 11.53 -14.49
CA GLU A 244 1.83 10.87 -15.72
C GLU A 244 0.64 10.48 -16.60
N SER A 245 0.65 10.96 -17.84
CA SER A 245 -0.42 10.67 -18.81
C SER A 245 -0.57 9.17 -19.11
N ILE A 246 0.53 8.41 -19.13
CA ILE A 246 0.50 6.97 -19.43
C ILE A 246 -0.19 6.19 -18.31
N GLN A 247 0.14 6.48 -17.04
CA GLN A 247 -0.53 5.85 -15.90
C GLN A 247 -2.01 6.25 -15.83
N TYR A 248 -2.28 7.53 -16.05
CA TYR A 248 -3.64 8.02 -16.10
C TYR A 248 -4.47 7.32 -17.18
N ASP A 249 -3.93 7.19 -18.40
CA ASP A 249 -4.59 6.52 -19.53
C ASP A 249 -4.83 5.03 -19.22
N PHE A 250 -3.84 4.34 -18.62
CA PHE A 250 -4.00 2.96 -18.22
C PHE A 250 -5.15 2.77 -17.24
N TYR A 251 -5.12 3.46 -16.12
CA TYR A 251 -6.08 3.24 -15.04
C TYR A 251 -7.50 3.75 -15.37
N LEU A 252 -7.63 4.84 -16.14
CA LEU A 252 -8.93 5.47 -16.39
C LEU A 252 -9.59 5.06 -17.71
N ASN A 253 -8.79 4.70 -18.73
CA ASN A 253 -9.32 4.48 -20.07
C ASN A 253 -9.18 3.04 -20.57
N LYS A 254 -8.17 2.28 -20.09
CA LYS A 254 -7.83 0.97 -20.65
C LYS A 254 -8.10 -0.20 -19.70
N LEU A 255 -8.03 0.04 -18.40
CA LEU A 255 -8.04 -1.02 -17.40
C LEU A 255 -9.27 -1.93 -17.50
N ASP A 256 -10.46 -1.35 -17.59
CA ASP A 256 -11.70 -2.13 -17.62
C ASP A 256 -11.78 -3.04 -18.85
N ASP A 257 -11.37 -2.55 -20.03
CA ASP A 257 -11.35 -3.34 -21.26
C ASP A 257 -10.34 -4.47 -21.19
N ILE A 258 -9.14 -4.20 -20.67
CA ILE A 258 -8.11 -5.22 -20.46
C ILE A 258 -8.60 -6.30 -19.49
N LEU A 259 -9.22 -5.91 -18.38
CA LEU A 259 -9.73 -6.85 -17.39
C LEU A 259 -10.97 -7.63 -17.85
N ASN A 260 -11.70 -7.12 -18.84
CA ASN A 260 -12.78 -7.87 -19.49
C ASN A 260 -12.26 -9.10 -20.25
N LEU A 261 -11.06 -8.99 -20.81
CA LEU A 261 -10.44 -10.04 -21.64
C LEU A 261 -9.52 -10.96 -20.83
N TYR A 262 -9.10 -10.54 -19.64
CA TYR A 262 -8.15 -11.29 -18.81
C TYR A 262 -8.86 -12.26 -17.86
N ASP A 263 -8.46 -13.53 -17.88
CA ASP A 263 -8.97 -14.53 -16.95
C ASP A 263 -8.26 -14.41 -15.60
N LYS A 264 -8.98 -13.93 -14.59
CA LYS A 264 -8.47 -13.84 -13.21
C LYS A 264 -8.30 -15.17 -12.48
N GLY A 265 -8.55 -16.28 -13.16
CA GLY A 265 -8.69 -17.59 -12.55
C GLY A 265 -10.05 -17.73 -11.82
N LEU A 266 -10.65 -18.91 -11.92
CA LEU A 266 -11.97 -19.13 -11.33
C LEU A 266 -11.87 -19.11 -9.80
N LEU A 267 -12.79 -18.42 -9.15
CA LEU A 267 -12.93 -18.43 -7.69
C LEU A 267 -13.10 -19.84 -7.11
N LYS A 268 -13.59 -20.79 -7.90
CA LYS A 268 -13.64 -22.22 -7.51
C LYS A 268 -12.26 -22.81 -7.21
N HIS A 269 -11.19 -22.22 -7.70
CA HIS A 269 -9.82 -22.59 -7.34
C HIS A 269 -9.32 -21.90 -6.04
N LYS A 270 -10.21 -21.13 -5.39
CA LYS A 270 -9.97 -20.44 -4.14
C LYS A 270 -11.12 -20.68 -3.14
N PRO A 271 -11.43 -21.93 -2.78
CA PRO A 271 -12.57 -22.25 -1.93
C PRO A 271 -12.53 -21.49 -0.61
N ASP A 272 -11.35 -21.30 -0.03
CA ASP A 272 -11.16 -20.61 1.24
C ASP A 272 -11.50 -19.12 1.14
N VAL A 273 -11.10 -18.46 0.04
CA VAL A 273 -11.47 -17.05 -0.21
C VAL A 273 -12.97 -16.91 -0.37
N LEU A 274 -13.63 -17.87 -1.05
CA LEU A 274 -15.08 -17.88 -1.21
C LEU A 274 -15.80 -18.03 0.11
N LEU A 275 -15.40 -19.00 0.95
CA LEU A 275 -16.01 -19.22 2.27
C LEU A 275 -15.86 -17.98 3.14
N HIS A 276 -14.69 -17.39 3.18
CA HIS A 276 -14.43 -16.22 4.00
C HIS A 276 -15.20 -14.97 3.50
N MET A 277 -15.34 -14.78 2.17
CA MET A 277 -16.20 -13.72 1.61
C MET A 277 -17.68 -13.93 1.98
N LEU A 278 -18.14 -15.18 2.02
CA LEU A 278 -19.51 -15.50 2.45
C LEU A 278 -19.72 -15.22 3.95
N ASP A 279 -18.76 -15.55 4.79
CA ASP A 279 -18.82 -15.28 6.24
C ASP A 279 -18.87 -13.79 6.53
N ILE A 280 -18.12 -12.96 5.78
CA ILE A 280 -18.19 -11.50 5.92
C ILE A 280 -19.54 -10.95 5.41
N GLU A 281 -20.00 -11.43 4.26
CA GLU A 281 -21.29 -10.99 3.75
C GLU A 281 -22.41 -11.32 4.74
N LYS A 282 -22.33 -12.50 5.36
CA LYS A 282 -23.25 -12.90 6.43
C LYS A 282 -23.13 -12.02 7.67
N GLY A 283 -21.91 -11.80 8.17
CA GLY A 283 -21.67 -10.92 9.33
C GLY A 283 -22.12 -9.48 9.12
N ARG A 284 -22.05 -8.97 7.87
CA ARG A 284 -22.58 -7.64 7.51
C ARG A 284 -24.11 -7.63 7.50
N ILE A 285 -24.75 -8.67 6.97
CA ILE A 285 -26.20 -8.80 6.98
C ILE A 285 -26.70 -8.84 8.44
N ASP A 286 -26.10 -9.68 9.28
CA ASP A 286 -26.42 -9.80 10.70
C ASP A 286 -26.24 -8.48 11.48
N TYR A 287 -25.30 -7.62 11.06
CA TYR A 287 -25.09 -6.29 11.65
C TYR A 287 -26.15 -5.28 11.21
N LEU A 288 -26.61 -5.35 9.96
CA LEU A 288 -27.61 -4.43 9.40
C LEU A 288 -29.05 -4.80 9.85
N GLU A 289 -29.26 -6.05 10.28
CA GLU A 289 -30.55 -6.54 10.80
C GLU A 289 -30.72 -6.34 12.32
N ARG A 290 -29.68 -5.87 13.01
CA ARG A 290 -29.69 -5.49 14.45
C ARG A 290 -29.94 -4.01 14.66
#